data_13718c9575a9e9c7baf69a0e67d52f07
#
_entry.id   13718c9575a9e9c7baf69a0e67d52f07
#
_cell.length_a   1.000
_cell.length_b   1.000
_cell.length_c   1.000
_cell.angle_alpha   90.00
_cell.angle_beta   90.00
_cell.angle_gamma   90.00
#
_symmetry.space_group_name_H-M   'P 1'
#
loop_
_entity.id
_entity.type
_entity.pdbx_description
1 polymer ?
#
loop_
_entity_poly.entity_id
_entity_poly.type
_entity_poly.pdbx_seq_one_letter_code
_entity_poly.pdbx_strand_id
1 'polypeptide(L)'
;MKSRSRSAAVLVAAISIALGASACSGGDKTGEGDGKGSAAANAAVTGVVNASDKKGGTLVYEASDTPDSFDPGNTYYGFVFNFSRLYARPLTTFAPAPGAEGNKVVPDLAESLGVPSDGGATWTYKLRKGVKYSDGTEVTSKDVKYGVERSNFARDVHSNGPSYLAQYLKDNEPKYEGPYKDKSDEGLKSIETPDDHTIVFKLKQPFAEFDYLLANPQSAPVPKAKDDGADYVKHIISSGSYMFESYEQDKQAVLVRNPNWDAGNDPLRKQLPDKIVVKLKVNQETIDSNLKAGNSHIDIVGNGVAQQTQSELLSSKDPNTDNAQGGRLVYMAINTKVAPFDKVECRKAVQYAVDKVSVQTAFGGPVRGAVASTVLPTDIPGHVDFDTYKTPENKGDEAKSKELLTACGQPNGFETTITARNDRAGEVDMATAIQASLKKVGITVKIQQYPAGKYFSDYAGVPKFTEDNKIGLMMMQWGADWPTGFGFLQQVVHGDAIGKTGNTNLSQLNNPEINKMLNDNIANTDPAAREKVYGDIDKKVMDEAVIVPLTYFKVLHYRSPKITNAVSNPAWSGQYDYLNVGLK
;
A
#
# COMPACT_ATOMS: atom_id res chain seq x y z
N MET A 1 -47.24 33.67 -58.55
CA MET A 1 -47.11 32.88 -59.81
C MET A 1 -46.38 31.59 -59.48
N LYS A 2 -47.12 30.48 -59.74
CA LYS A 2 -46.71 29.12 -60.08
C LYS A 2 -45.51 28.49 -59.31
N SER A 3 -45.73 27.58 -58.32
CA SER A 3 -46.17 26.18 -58.50
C SER A 3 -45.05 25.24 -59.00
N ARG A 4 -44.66 24.30 -58.16
CA ARG A 4 -44.89 22.83 -58.21
C ARG A 4 -43.87 22.11 -57.33
N SER A 5 -44.30 21.55 -56.25
CA SER A 5 -44.49 20.18 -55.81
C SER A 5 -43.82 19.07 -56.65
N ARG A 6 -43.07 18.19 -55.98
CA ARG A 6 -43.21 16.72 -56.16
C ARG A 6 -42.44 15.95 -55.09
N SER A 7 -43.19 15.06 -54.57
CA SER A 7 -43.01 14.08 -53.50
C SER A 7 -42.22 12.85 -53.90
N ALA A 8 -41.99 12.04 -52.88
CA ALA A 8 -41.75 10.58 -52.83
C ALA A 8 -40.27 10.15 -52.96
N ALA A 9 -39.76 9.15 -52.25
CA ALA A 9 -40.37 8.01 -51.61
C ALA A 9 -39.45 7.46 -50.49
N VAL A 10 -40.09 6.85 -49.51
CA VAL A 10 -39.55 6.01 -48.44
C VAL A 10 -39.01 4.70 -49.02
N LEU A 11 -37.84 4.24 -48.51
CA LEU A 11 -37.48 2.82 -48.59
C LEU A 11 -36.85 2.39 -47.26
N VAL A 12 -37.64 1.60 -46.51
CA VAL A 12 -37.26 0.82 -45.35
C VAL A 12 -36.61 -0.46 -45.88
N ALA A 13 -35.43 -0.80 -45.37
CA ALA A 13 -34.90 -2.17 -45.51
C ALA A 13 -34.37 -2.63 -44.14
N ALA A 14 -35.14 -3.48 -43.52
CA ALA A 14 -34.73 -4.30 -42.38
C ALA A 14 -33.95 -5.49 -42.91
N ILE A 15 -32.79 -5.79 -42.34
CA ILE A 15 -32.10 -7.07 -42.50
C ILE A 15 -31.68 -7.61 -41.16
N SER A 16 -32.00 -8.85 -40.99
CA SER A 16 -32.10 -9.71 -39.83
C SER A 16 -30.75 -10.20 -39.32
N ILE A 17 -30.78 -10.55 -38.06
CA ILE A 17 -29.81 -11.27 -37.26
C ILE A 17 -29.44 -12.63 -37.88
N ALA A 18 -28.14 -12.98 -37.85
CA ALA A 18 -27.69 -14.36 -37.89
C ALA A 18 -26.55 -14.60 -36.93
N LEU A 19 -26.83 -15.37 -35.89
CA LEU A 19 -25.82 -16.03 -35.04
C LEU A 19 -25.14 -17.13 -35.85
N GLY A 20 -23.82 -17.21 -35.74
CA GLY A 20 -23.01 -18.31 -36.27
C GLY A 20 -21.83 -18.59 -35.37
N ALA A 21 -21.96 -19.58 -34.50
CA ALA A 21 -20.83 -20.19 -33.81
C ALA A 21 -20.11 -21.13 -34.77
N SER A 22 -18.78 -21.07 -34.83
CA SER A 22 -17.96 -22.18 -35.35
C SER A 22 -16.55 -22.13 -34.70
N ALA A 23 -16.19 -23.29 -34.19
CA ALA A 23 -14.93 -23.58 -33.56
C ALA A 23 -13.86 -24.04 -34.57
N CYS A 24 -12.59 -23.87 -34.14
CA CYS A 24 -11.38 -24.64 -34.47
C CYS A 24 -10.96 -24.85 -35.92
N SER A 25 -9.79 -24.36 -36.28
CA SER A 25 -8.71 -25.19 -36.86
C SER A 25 -7.44 -24.35 -37.05
N GLY A 26 -6.28 -24.93 -36.74
CA GLY A 26 -4.97 -24.31 -36.71
C GLY A 26 -4.38 -23.97 -38.07
N GLY A 27 -3.30 -23.20 -38.04
CA GLY A 27 -2.50 -22.85 -39.23
C GLY A 27 -1.38 -21.91 -38.85
N ASP A 28 -0.21 -22.48 -38.64
CA ASP A 28 1.10 -21.82 -38.55
C ASP A 28 1.30 -20.81 -39.69
N LYS A 29 1.66 -19.56 -39.33
CA LYS A 29 2.49 -18.71 -40.20
C LYS A 29 3.26 -17.72 -39.34
N THR A 30 4.55 -17.97 -39.22
CA THR A 30 5.61 -17.02 -38.86
C THR A 30 5.46 -15.73 -39.67
N GLY A 31 5.27 -14.64 -38.94
CA GLY A 31 5.34 -13.28 -39.45
C GLY A 31 6.09 -12.44 -38.42
N GLU A 32 7.40 -12.25 -38.63
CA GLU A 32 8.17 -11.19 -38.01
C GLU A 32 7.53 -9.85 -38.37
N GLY A 33 6.87 -9.24 -37.40
CA GLY A 33 6.35 -7.90 -37.49
C GLY A 33 7.01 -7.05 -36.41
N ASP A 34 7.94 -6.19 -36.82
CA ASP A 34 8.48 -5.09 -36.02
C ASP A 34 7.34 -4.21 -35.46
N GLY A 35 6.74 -4.64 -34.40
CA GLY A 35 5.69 -3.91 -33.67
C GLY A 35 6.30 -2.89 -32.71
N LYS A 36 6.76 -1.74 -33.22
CA LYS A 36 6.92 -0.51 -32.43
C LYS A 36 5.53 0.05 -32.07
N GLY A 37 4.76 -0.69 -31.28
CA GLY A 37 3.58 -0.16 -30.62
C GLY A 37 4.02 0.64 -29.39
N SER A 38 3.84 1.96 -29.37
CA SER A 38 3.90 2.71 -28.12
C SER A 38 2.79 2.18 -27.20
N ALA A 39 3.14 1.76 -25.99
CA ALA A 39 2.15 1.27 -25.03
C ALA A 39 1.13 2.39 -24.72
N ALA A 40 -0.14 2.03 -24.58
CA ALA A 40 -1.19 3.00 -24.24
C ALA A 40 -1.03 3.51 -22.79
N ALA A 41 -1.66 4.65 -22.48
CA ALA A 41 -1.80 5.13 -21.11
C ALA A 41 -2.42 4.04 -20.21
N ASN A 42 -1.96 3.94 -18.97
CA ASN A 42 -2.33 2.90 -17.99
C ASN A 42 -1.92 1.46 -18.38
N ALA A 43 -1.05 1.29 -19.36
CA ALA A 43 -0.68 -0.05 -19.79
C ALA A 43 0.02 -0.87 -18.70
N ALA A 44 0.83 -0.21 -17.85
CA ALA A 44 1.50 -0.90 -16.74
C ALA A 44 0.57 -1.23 -15.57
N VAL A 45 -0.60 -0.59 -15.47
CA VAL A 45 -1.61 -0.91 -14.44
C VAL A 45 -2.32 -2.24 -14.75
N THR A 46 -2.48 -2.57 -16.02
CA THR A 46 -3.25 -3.74 -16.47
C THR A 46 -2.41 -4.87 -17.04
N GLY A 47 -1.11 -4.63 -17.31
CA GLY A 47 -0.23 -5.61 -17.92
C GLY A 47 1.25 -5.28 -17.76
N VAL A 48 2.11 -6.14 -18.29
CA VAL A 48 3.55 -5.93 -18.36
C VAL A 48 3.89 -5.18 -19.65
N VAL A 49 4.50 -4.00 -19.51
CA VAL A 49 4.84 -3.15 -20.67
C VAL A 49 6.26 -3.45 -21.15
N ASN A 50 6.43 -3.60 -22.47
CA ASN A 50 7.70 -3.88 -23.12
C ASN A 50 8.40 -5.12 -22.54
N ALA A 51 7.69 -6.26 -22.44
CA ALA A 51 8.26 -7.51 -21.94
C ALA A 51 9.57 -7.87 -22.66
N SER A 52 10.63 -8.16 -21.89
CA SER A 52 11.97 -8.41 -22.43
C SER A 52 12.84 -9.18 -21.42
N ASP A 53 13.71 -10.04 -21.95
CA ASP A 53 14.77 -10.70 -21.18
C ASP A 53 16.17 -10.12 -21.52
N LYS A 54 16.21 -8.99 -22.23
CA LYS A 54 17.47 -8.30 -22.58
C LYS A 54 18.21 -7.90 -21.32
N LYS A 55 19.45 -8.34 -21.23
CA LYS A 55 20.37 -8.00 -20.15
C LYS A 55 21.30 -6.84 -20.58
N GLY A 56 21.78 -6.10 -19.58
CA GLY A 56 22.80 -5.09 -19.77
C GLY A 56 22.36 -3.68 -19.43
N GLY A 57 23.33 -2.78 -19.38
CA GLY A 57 23.13 -1.35 -19.16
C GLY A 57 23.01 -0.95 -17.69
N THR A 58 22.91 0.37 -17.48
CA THR A 58 22.76 0.98 -16.15
C THR A 58 21.35 1.53 -15.97
N LEU A 59 20.60 0.96 -15.04
CA LEU A 59 19.27 1.41 -14.65
C LEU A 59 19.42 2.53 -13.61
N VAL A 60 18.85 3.70 -13.86
CA VAL A 60 18.96 4.87 -12.99
C VAL A 60 17.61 5.13 -12.32
N TYR A 61 17.59 5.07 -11.00
CA TYR A 61 16.49 5.51 -10.16
C TYR A 61 16.82 6.90 -9.59
N GLU A 62 15.81 7.74 -9.42
CA GLU A 62 15.93 9.01 -8.71
C GLU A 62 14.90 9.09 -7.60
N ALA A 63 15.29 9.64 -6.46
CA ALA A 63 14.45 9.81 -5.27
C ALA A 63 14.37 11.28 -4.88
N SER A 64 13.15 11.77 -4.66
CA SER A 64 12.92 13.12 -4.11
C SER A 64 13.25 13.22 -2.62
N ASP A 65 13.43 12.09 -1.96
CA ASP A 65 13.72 11.99 -0.53
C ASP A 65 14.89 11.03 -0.28
N THR A 66 15.36 10.97 0.97
CA THR A 66 16.29 9.95 1.45
C THR A 66 15.51 8.92 2.25
N PRO A 67 15.71 7.60 2.02
CA PRO A 67 15.09 6.59 2.87
C PRO A 67 15.62 6.69 4.31
N ASP A 68 14.80 6.25 5.25
CA ASP A 68 15.22 6.08 6.65
C ASP A 68 16.40 5.11 6.77
N SER A 69 16.43 4.05 5.97
CA SER A 69 17.55 3.12 5.82
C SER A 69 17.36 2.23 4.59
N PHE A 70 18.47 1.71 4.01
CA PHE A 70 18.44 0.56 3.08
C PHE A 70 18.60 -0.79 3.79
N ASP A 71 18.87 -0.81 5.10
CA ASP A 71 18.84 -2.05 5.87
C ASP A 71 17.40 -2.58 5.90
N PRO A 72 17.12 -3.78 5.33
CA PRO A 72 15.76 -4.31 5.24
C PRO A 72 15.12 -4.53 6.61
N GLY A 73 15.93 -4.73 7.66
CA GLY A 73 15.45 -4.89 9.05
C GLY A 73 15.17 -3.56 9.78
N ASN A 74 15.52 -2.41 9.20
CA ASN A 74 15.45 -1.10 9.87
C ASN A 74 14.85 0.00 8.99
N THR A 75 13.77 -0.27 8.28
CA THR A 75 13.09 0.69 7.39
C THR A 75 11.57 0.57 7.48
N TYR A 76 10.85 1.68 7.21
CA TYR A 76 9.38 1.70 7.08
C TYR A 76 8.90 2.42 5.81
N TYR A 77 9.79 2.69 4.87
CA TYR A 77 9.42 3.27 3.59
C TYR A 77 8.97 2.18 2.60
N GLY A 78 7.73 2.26 2.13
CA GLY A 78 7.17 1.28 1.19
C GLY A 78 7.99 1.09 -0.09
N PHE A 79 8.62 2.16 -0.61
CA PHE A 79 9.50 2.05 -1.76
C PHE A 79 10.81 1.30 -1.45
N VAL A 80 11.30 1.37 -0.21
CA VAL A 80 12.45 0.55 0.20
C VAL A 80 12.04 -0.92 0.34
N PHE A 81 10.83 -1.20 0.82
CA PHE A 81 10.29 -2.57 0.85
C PHE A 81 10.30 -3.20 -0.55
N ASN A 82 9.78 -2.48 -1.55
CA ASN A 82 9.80 -2.90 -2.95
C ASN A 82 11.23 -3.04 -3.49
N PHE A 83 12.10 -2.06 -3.22
CA PHE A 83 13.48 -2.03 -3.72
C PHE A 83 14.39 -3.08 -3.03
N SER A 84 14.18 -3.35 -1.74
CA SER A 84 14.99 -4.30 -0.99
C SER A 84 14.93 -5.72 -1.55
N ARG A 85 13.86 -6.08 -2.24
CA ARG A 85 13.71 -7.37 -2.92
C ARG A 85 14.80 -7.66 -3.97
N LEU A 86 15.50 -6.63 -4.44
CA LEU A 86 16.63 -6.80 -5.35
C LEU A 86 17.87 -7.38 -4.65
N TYR A 87 18.07 -7.10 -3.36
CA TYR A 87 19.26 -7.49 -2.60
C TYR A 87 18.97 -8.32 -1.35
N ALA A 88 17.73 -8.41 -0.91
CA ALA A 88 17.33 -9.22 0.25
C ALA A 88 16.12 -10.09 -0.12
N ARG A 89 16.18 -11.37 0.21
CA ARG A 89 15.12 -12.35 -0.07
C ARG A 89 14.41 -12.74 1.22
N PRO A 90 13.20 -12.23 1.48
CA PRO A 90 12.36 -12.73 2.58
C PRO A 90 11.88 -14.16 2.29
N LEU A 91 11.23 -14.81 3.27
CA LEU A 91 10.68 -16.17 3.06
C LEU A 91 9.61 -16.19 1.96
N THR A 92 8.74 -15.19 1.96
CA THR A 92 7.67 -14.96 0.99
C THR A 92 7.79 -13.56 0.45
N THR A 93 7.11 -13.23 -0.65
CA THR A 93 7.02 -11.87 -1.20
C THR A 93 5.71 -11.71 -1.97
N PHE A 94 5.43 -10.51 -2.48
CA PHE A 94 4.27 -10.29 -3.36
C PHE A 94 4.64 -10.59 -4.82
N ALA A 95 3.66 -11.16 -5.55
CA ALA A 95 3.83 -11.50 -6.95
C ALA A 95 4.18 -10.25 -7.78
N PRO A 96 5.20 -10.30 -8.66
CA PRO A 96 5.54 -9.19 -9.55
C PRO A 96 4.54 -9.11 -10.73
N ALA A 97 3.30 -8.75 -10.41
CA ALA A 97 2.18 -8.80 -11.34
C ALA A 97 1.25 -7.58 -11.19
N PRO A 98 0.50 -7.20 -12.24
CA PRO A 98 -0.48 -6.12 -12.16
C PRO A 98 -1.80 -6.59 -11.53
N GLY A 99 -2.62 -5.64 -11.10
CA GLY A 99 -3.97 -5.90 -10.58
C GLY A 99 -3.99 -6.84 -9.39
N ALA A 100 -5.09 -7.57 -9.18
CA ALA A 100 -5.29 -8.43 -8.01
C ALA A 100 -4.20 -9.51 -7.83
N GLU A 101 -3.56 -9.95 -8.91
CA GLU A 101 -2.45 -10.91 -8.84
C GLU A 101 -1.24 -10.33 -8.07
N GLY A 102 -1.00 -9.02 -8.16
CA GLY A 102 0.08 -8.34 -7.43
C GLY A 102 -0.08 -8.36 -5.91
N ASN A 103 -1.30 -8.51 -5.40
CA ASN A 103 -1.57 -8.64 -3.97
C ASN A 103 -1.35 -10.05 -3.42
N LYS A 104 -1.12 -11.04 -4.29
CA LYS A 104 -0.89 -12.42 -3.86
C LYS A 104 0.49 -12.59 -3.28
N VAL A 105 0.55 -13.22 -2.11
CA VAL A 105 1.83 -13.69 -1.54
C VAL A 105 2.28 -14.95 -2.29
N VAL A 106 3.56 -14.97 -2.63
CA VAL A 106 4.24 -16.09 -3.30
C VAL A 106 5.51 -16.45 -2.54
N PRO A 107 5.98 -17.71 -2.63
CA PRO A 107 7.25 -18.11 -1.99
C PRO A 107 8.44 -17.42 -2.67
N ASP A 108 9.43 -16.95 -1.87
CA ASP A 108 10.69 -16.37 -2.35
C ASP A 108 11.89 -17.24 -1.91
N LEU A 109 12.44 -16.99 -0.70
CA LEU A 109 13.47 -17.84 -0.12
C LEU A 109 12.93 -19.23 0.27
N ALA A 110 11.66 -19.30 0.66
CA ALA A 110 10.97 -20.55 0.91
C ALA A 110 10.63 -21.30 -0.40
N GLU A 111 10.59 -22.64 -0.34
CA GLU A 111 10.19 -23.50 -1.47
C GLU A 111 8.68 -23.40 -1.78
N SER A 112 7.86 -23.16 -0.73
CA SER A 112 6.41 -23.00 -0.78
C SER A 112 5.96 -21.97 0.25
N LEU A 113 4.70 -21.58 0.20
CA LEU A 113 4.05 -20.88 1.32
C LEU A 113 4.09 -21.76 2.57
N GLY A 114 3.95 -21.12 3.74
CA GLY A 114 4.02 -21.80 5.03
C GLY A 114 2.98 -22.89 5.20
N VAL A 115 3.36 -23.97 5.87
CA VAL A 115 2.44 -25.05 6.23
C VAL A 115 1.95 -24.83 7.65
N PRO A 116 0.65 -24.45 7.83
CA PRO A 116 0.10 -24.25 9.17
C PRO A 116 -0.18 -25.57 9.89
N SER A 117 0.01 -25.57 11.20
CA SER A 117 -0.44 -26.60 12.13
C SER A 117 -0.99 -25.96 13.41
N ASP A 118 -1.47 -26.75 14.35
CA ASP A 118 -2.07 -26.28 15.60
C ASP A 118 -3.16 -25.20 15.36
N GLY A 119 -4.02 -25.44 14.34
CA GLY A 119 -5.08 -24.50 13.97
C GLY A 119 -4.57 -23.17 13.40
N GLY A 120 -3.33 -23.10 12.90
CA GLY A 120 -2.72 -21.87 12.39
C GLY A 120 -1.89 -21.09 13.41
N ALA A 121 -1.62 -21.70 14.58
CA ALA A 121 -0.73 -21.13 15.60
C ALA A 121 0.74 -21.55 15.43
N THR A 122 1.03 -22.51 14.55
CA THR A 122 2.39 -22.95 14.20
C THR A 122 2.53 -22.96 12.68
N TRP A 123 3.64 -22.40 12.18
CA TRP A 123 3.92 -22.30 10.75
C TRP A 123 5.30 -22.83 10.43
N THR A 124 5.40 -23.75 9.45
CA THR A 124 6.65 -24.37 9.03
C THR A 124 7.00 -23.99 7.59
N TYR A 125 8.25 -23.58 7.37
CA TYR A 125 8.79 -23.25 6.04
C TYR A 125 10.03 -24.11 5.76
N LYS A 126 10.17 -24.50 4.49
CA LYS A 126 11.38 -25.09 3.94
C LYS A 126 12.09 -24.07 3.06
N LEU A 127 13.38 -23.85 3.31
CA LEU A 127 14.21 -22.95 2.53
C LEU A 127 14.71 -23.64 1.27
N ARG A 128 14.81 -22.89 0.17
CA ARG A 128 15.50 -23.33 -1.04
C ARG A 128 16.97 -23.57 -0.73
N LYS A 129 17.49 -24.73 -1.15
CA LYS A 129 18.89 -25.10 -0.94
C LYS A 129 19.81 -24.38 -1.93
N GLY A 130 21.05 -24.14 -1.52
CA GLY A 130 22.07 -23.53 -2.36
C GLY A 130 21.88 -22.05 -2.65
N VAL A 131 20.97 -21.35 -1.94
CA VAL A 131 20.88 -19.89 -1.98
C VAL A 131 22.06 -19.31 -1.23
N LYS A 132 22.83 -18.42 -1.88
CA LYS A 132 24.06 -17.86 -1.33
C LYS A 132 23.95 -16.36 -1.11
N TYR A 133 24.63 -15.87 -0.10
CA TYR A 133 24.94 -14.47 0.06
C TYR A 133 25.98 -13.97 -0.96
N SER A 134 26.10 -12.66 -1.07
CA SER A 134 27.10 -12.02 -1.94
C SER A 134 28.56 -12.32 -1.57
N ASP A 135 28.84 -12.78 -0.36
CA ASP A 135 30.16 -13.25 0.06
C ASP A 135 30.40 -14.74 -0.22
N GLY A 136 29.41 -15.45 -0.79
CA GLY A 136 29.48 -16.86 -1.16
C GLY A 136 29.04 -17.84 -0.07
N THR A 137 28.75 -17.39 1.16
CA THR A 137 28.21 -18.22 2.23
C THR A 137 26.76 -18.62 1.93
N GLU A 138 26.33 -19.81 2.34
CA GLU A 138 24.95 -20.28 2.14
C GLU A 138 24.00 -19.63 3.15
N VAL A 139 22.79 -19.28 2.70
CA VAL A 139 21.71 -18.79 3.54
C VAL A 139 21.07 -19.94 4.30
N THR A 140 20.93 -19.81 5.61
CA THR A 140 20.37 -20.84 6.49
C THR A 140 19.13 -20.35 7.23
N SER A 141 18.39 -21.29 7.82
CA SER A 141 17.24 -21.00 8.69
C SER A 141 17.63 -20.14 9.91
N LYS A 142 18.87 -20.27 10.39
CA LYS A 142 19.40 -19.49 11.50
C LYS A 142 19.57 -18.01 11.12
N ASP A 143 19.92 -17.74 9.86
CA ASP A 143 20.05 -16.35 9.37
C ASP A 143 18.67 -15.67 9.26
N VAL A 144 17.64 -16.43 8.86
CA VAL A 144 16.24 -15.93 8.86
C VAL A 144 15.78 -15.64 10.29
N LYS A 145 16.00 -16.59 11.22
CA LYS A 145 15.70 -16.38 12.64
C LYS A 145 16.37 -15.12 13.17
N TYR A 146 17.68 -14.98 12.93
CA TYR A 146 18.45 -13.82 13.36
C TYR A 146 17.93 -12.52 12.74
N GLY A 147 17.61 -12.49 11.44
CA GLY A 147 17.01 -11.34 10.76
C GLY A 147 15.70 -10.89 11.41
N VAL A 148 14.81 -11.83 11.75
CA VAL A 148 13.56 -11.56 12.47
C VAL A 148 13.84 -11.02 13.89
N GLU A 149 14.76 -11.64 14.62
CA GLU A 149 15.10 -11.24 15.98
C GLU A 149 15.66 -9.81 16.05
N ARG A 150 16.62 -9.49 15.16
CA ARG A 150 17.24 -8.16 15.16
C ARG A 150 16.25 -7.04 14.78
N SER A 151 15.41 -7.30 13.77
CA SER A 151 14.48 -6.29 13.26
C SER A 151 13.28 -6.05 14.18
N ASN A 152 12.75 -7.09 14.85
CA ASN A 152 11.52 -7.01 15.61
C ASN A 152 11.72 -6.85 17.11
N PHE A 153 12.84 -7.29 17.67
CA PHE A 153 13.07 -7.30 19.12
C PHE A 153 14.21 -6.38 19.59
N ALA A 154 15.13 -5.96 18.72
CA ALA A 154 16.21 -5.03 19.08
C ALA A 154 15.85 -3.58 18.75
N ARG A 155 14.73 -3.08 19.28
CA ARG A 155 14.17 -1.76 18.94
C ARG A 155 14.99 -0.56 19.40
N ASP A 156 15.94 -0.74 20.27
CA ASP A 156 16.92 0.27 20.67
C ASP A 156 18.03 0.48 19.62
N VAL A 157 18.28 -0.51 18.76
CA VAL A 157 19.23 -0.44 17.62
C VAL A 157 18.51 -0.21 16.30
N HIS A 158 17.42 -0.94 16.06
CA HIS A 158 16.59 -0.87 14.86
C HIS A 158 15.25 -0.20 15.18
N SER A 159 15.27 1.12 15.36
CA SER A 159 14.10 1.92 15.77
C SER A 159 13.10 2.14 14.64
N ASN A 160 13.54 2.08 13.38
CA ASN A 160 12.69 2.29 12.21
C ASN A 160 11.87 1.04 11.87
N GLY A 161 10.75 1.26 11.20
CA GLY A 161 9.89 0.21 10.71
C GLY A 161 9.03 -0.48 11.77
N PRO A 162 8.14 -1.37 11.32
CA PRO A 162 7.23 -2.08 12.19
C PRO A 162 7.92 -3.25 12.92
N SER A 163 7.30 -3.68 14.01
CA SER A 163 7.66 -4.89 14.76
C SER A 163 6.49 -5.88 14.79
N TYR A 164 5.86 -6.11 13.62
CA TYR A 164 4.67 -6.94 13.53
C TYR A 164 4.89 -8.37 14.03
N LEU A 165 6.03 -8.97 13.69
CA LEU A 165 6.32 -10.35 14.13
C LEU A 165 6.40 -10.46 15.65
N ALA A 166 6.90 -9.44 16.36
CA ALA A 166 6.90 -9.44 17.82
C ALA A 166 5.49 -9.38 18.44
N GLN A 167 4.50 -8.84 17.70
CA GLN A 167 3.11 -8.82 18.16
C GLN A 167 2.49 -10.23 18.14
N TYR A 168 2.84 -11.05 17.16
CA TYR A 168 2.22 -12.37 16.93
C TYR A 168 3.04 -13.54 17.47
N LEU A 169 4.38 -13.47 17.49
CA LEU A 169 5.24 -14.53 18.01
C LEU A 169 5.11 -14.67 19.53
N LYS A 170 5.14 -15.89 20.04
CA LYS A 170 5.29 -16.14 21.49
C LYS A 170 6.60 -15.54 21.97
N ASP A 171 6.59 -14.91 23.14
CA ASP A 171 7.80 -14.37 23.74
C ASP A 171 8.47 -15.44 24.64
N ASN A 172 9.72 -15.18 25.03
CA ASN A 172 10.41 -15.98 26.02
C ASN A 172 9.92 -15.62 27.44
N GLU A 173 10.18 -16.52 28.38
CA GLU A 173 10.11 -16.23 29.81
C GLU A 173 11.52 -16.46 30.41
N PRO A 174 12.21 -15.41 30.85
CA PRO A 174 11.84 -13.98 30.82
C PRO A 174 11.78 -13.41 29.39
N LYS A 175 11.15 -12.24 29.24
CA LYS A 175 10.95 -11.53 27.96
C LYS A 175 12.26 -11.42 27.16
N TYR A 176 12.18 -11.72 25.86
CA TYR A 176 13.31 -11.59 24.94
C TYR A 176 13.56 -10.11 24.58
N GLU A 177 14.78 -9.63 24.76
CA GLU A 177 15.17 -8.25 24.52
C GLU A 177 16.03 -8.05 23.24
N GLY A 178 16.01 -9.03 22.35
CA GLY A 178 16.73 -9.01 21.08
C GLY A 178 18.15 -9.58 21.14
N PRO A 179 18.75 -9.87 19.97
CA PRO A 179 20.00 -10.63 19.87
C PRO A 179 21.24 -9.90 20.39
N TYR A 180 21.21 -8.57 20.51
CA TYR A 180 22.34 -7.78 21.03
C TYR A 180 22.44 -7.84 22.56
N LYS A 181 21.33 -8.16 23.25
CA LYS A 181 21.27 -8.30 24.71
C LYS A 181 21.28 -9.77 25.16
N ASP A 182 20.81 -10.67 24.29
CA ASP A 182 20.81 -12.10 24.57
C ASP A 182 22.25 -12.65 24.53
N LYS A 183 22.66 -13.26 25.66
CA LYS A 183 23.96 -13.91 25.82
C LYS A 183 23.90 -15.40 25.56
N SER A 184 22.69 -15.94 25.35
CA SER A 184 22.48 -17.33 24.97
C SER A 184 22.59 -17.48 23.45
N ASP A 185 22.92 -18.68 22.98
CA ASP A 185 22.85 -18.99 21.54
C ASP A 185 21.46 -19.47 21.11
N GLU A 186 20.49 -19.50 22.04
CA GLU A 186 19.13 -20.00 21.78
C GLU A 186 18.24 -18.97 21.07
N GLY A 187 18.41 -17.68 21.41
CA GLY A 187 17.57 -16.59 20.89
C GLY A 187 16.09 -16.72 21.26
N LEU A 188 15.21 -16.29 20.36
CA LEU A 188 13.77 -16.38 20.55
C LEU A 188 13.28 -17.84 20.39
N LYS A 189 12.76 -18.43 21.47
CA LYS A 189 12.37 -19.86 21.51
C LYS A 189 11.16 -20.20 20.61
N SER A 190 10.35 -19.20 20.28
CA SER A 190 9.21 -19.38 19.37
C SER A 190 9.60 -19.47 17.89
N ILE A 191 10.89 -19.27 17.57
CA ILE A 191 11.44 -19.54 16.24
C ILE A 191 12.42 -20.69 16.35
N GLU A 192 12.04 -21.86 15.83
CA GLU A 192 12.86 -23.06 15.84
C GLU A 192 13.54 -23.26 14.49
N THR A 193 14.79 -23.69 14.51
CA THR A 193 15.60 -24.00 13.33
C THR A 193 16.15 -25.42 13.47
N PRO A 194 15.29 -26.46 13.26
CA PRO A 194 15.67 -27.84 13.51
C PRO A 194 16.79 -28.37 12.59
N ASP A 195 16.92 -27.76 11.42
CA ASP A 195 18.02 -27.95 10.47
C ASP A 195 18.27 -26.66 9.68
N ASP A 196 19.31 -26.58 8.86
CA ASP A 196 19.73 -25.38 8.15
C ASP A 196 18.71 -24.91 7.08
N HIS A 197 17.73 -25.74 6.71
CA HIS A 197 16.72 -25.44 5.70
C HIS A 197 15.27 -25.51 6.21
N THR A 198 15.07 -25.68 7.51
CA THR A 198 13.73 -25.72 8.10
C THR A 198 13.62 -24.66 9.19
N ILE A 199 12.57 -23.85 9.13
CA ILE A 199 12.24 -22.87 10.16
C ILE A 199 10.79 -23.03 10.59
N VAL A 200 10.53 -22.95 11.90
CA VAL A 200 9.20 -23.10 12.51
C VAL A 200 8.91 -21.88 13.37
N PHE A 201 7.76 -21.25 13.15
CA PHE A 201 7.29 -20.12 13.94
C PHE A 201 6.12 -20.54 14.83
N LYS A 202 6.16 -20.22 16.12
CA LYS A 202 5.09 -20.46 17.08
C LYS A 202 4.43 -19.16 17.49
N LEU A 203 3.16 -19.00 17.18
CA LEU A 203 2.38 -17.78 17.40
C LEU A 203 1.62 -17.82 18.73
N LYS A 204 1.31 -16.66 19.27
CA LYS A 204 0.46 -16.50 20.47
C LYS A 204 -0.95 -17.03 20.25
N GLN A 205 -1.44 -16.89 19.03
CA GLN A 205 -2.77 -17.31 18.59
C GLN A 205 -2.75 -17.62 17.09
N PRO A 206 -3.75 -18.35 16.56
CA PRO A 206 -3.89 -18.56 15.13
C PRO A 206 -3.86 -17.26 14.34
N PHE A 207 -3.13 -17.24 13.22
CA PHE A 207 -3.05 -16.09 12.33
C PHE A 207 -2.88 -16.55 10.88
N ALA A 208 -3.98 -16.58 10.13
CA ALA A 208 -4.01 -17.14 8.77
C ALA A 208 -3.30 -16.29 7.72
N GLU A 209 -2.96 -15.03 8.03
CA GLU A 209 -2.23 -14.13 7.14
C GLU A 209 -0.72 -14.07 7.46
N PHE A 210 -0.16 -15.09 8.11
CA PHE A 210 1.23 -15.06 8.56
C PHE A 210 2.23 -14.97 7.40
N ASP A 211 1.92 -15.58 6.24
CA ASP A 211 2.72 -15.43 5.03
C ASP A 211 2.87 -13.96 4.58
N TYR A 212 1.85 -13.13 4.80
CA TYR A 212 1.89 -11.70 4.47
C TYR A 212 2.86 -10.93 5.35
N LEU A 213 2.98 -11.29 6.64
CA LEU A 213 3.98 -10.66 7.52
C LEU A 213 5.40 -11.01 7.08
N LEU A 214 5.61 -12.25 6.62
CA LEU A 214 6.91 -12.72 6.15
C LEU A 214 7.28 -12.21 4.75
N ALA A 215 6.35 -11.56 4.04
CA ALA A 215 6.64 -10.86 2.79
C ALA A 215 7.30 -9.49 3.01
N ASN A 216 7.29 -9.00 4.25
CA ASN A 216 7.98 -7.76 4.61
C ASN A 216 9.49 -7.99 4.79
N PRO A 217 10.32 -6.99 4.46
CA PRO A 217 11.78 -7.14 4.48
C PRO A 217 12.38 -7.42 5.87
N GLN A 218 11.62 -7.18 6.95
CA GLN A 218 12.02 -7.51 8.32
C GLN A 218 12.15 -9.02 8.58
N SER A 219 11.73 -9.88 7.64
CA SER A 219 11.93 -11.33 7.67
C SER A 219 13.13 -11.78 6.82
N ALA A 220 13.82 -10.86 6.15
CA ALA A 220 14.97 -11.20 5.33
C ALA A 220 16.12 -11.76 6.17
N PRO A 221 16.87 -12.76 5.66
CA PRO A 221 17.98 -13.37 6.37
C PRO A 221 19.15 -12.39 6.51
N VAL A 222 19.78 -12.41 7.69
CA VAL A 222 20.99 -11.63 7.99
C VAL A 222 22.04 -12.57 8.63
N PRO A 223 23.26 -12.66 8.09
CA PRO A 223 24.29 -13.49 8.70
C PRO A 223 24.80 -12.84 10.00
N LYS A 224 24.53 -13.49 11.15
CA LYS A 224 24.87 -12.97 12.50
C LYS A 224 26.31 -12.48 12.61
N ALA A 225 27.25 -13.20 12.01
CA ALA A 225 28.68 -12.89 12.06
C ALA A 225 29.08 -11.61 11.28
N LYS A 226 28.18 -11.06 10.49
CA LYS A 226 28.40 -9.87 9.65
C LYS A 226 27.57 -8.68 10.10
N ASP A 227 26.74 -8.82 11.12
CA ASP A 227 25.91 -7.74 11.65
C ASP A 227 26.67 -6.96 12.72
N ASP A 228 26.80 -5.67 12.53
CA ASP A 228 27.37 -4.72 13.49
C ASP A 228 26.33 -3.68 13.97
N GLY A 229 25.06 -4.06 13.97
CA GLY A 229 23.96 -3.25 14.47
C GLY A 229 23.57 -2.13 13.53
N ALA A 230 23.55 -0.90 14.01
CA ALA A 230 23.11 0.25 13.22
C ALA A 230 24.03 0.53 11.99
N ASP A 231 25.25 0.06 12.00
CA ASP A 231 26.21 0.26 10.93
C ASP A 231 26.08 -0.77 9.77
N TYR A 232 25.27 -1.84 9.96
CA TYR A 232 25.03 -2.84 8.92
C TYR A 232 24.57 -2.26 7.57
N VAL A 233 23.84 -1.14 7.59
CA VAL A 233 23.41 -0.42 6.37
C VAL A 233 24.59 0.00 5.46
N LYS A 234 25.80 0.11 5.99
CA LYS A 234 27.00 0.50 5.24
C LYS A 234 27.63 -0.65 4.43
N HIS A 235 27.27 -1.92 4.76
CA HIS A 235 27.87 -3.11 4.13
C HIS A 235 26.92 -4.32 4.09
N ILE A 236 25.70 -4.08 3.71
CA ILE A 236 24.64 -5.12 3.62
C ILE A 236 25.14 -6.34 2.83
N ILE A 237 25.09 -7.51 3.43
CA ILE A 237 25.40 -8.78 2.78
C ILE A 237 24.13 -9.28 2.08
N SER A 238 24.14 -9.22 0.75
CA SER A 238 22.96 -9.44 -0.07
C SER A 238 22.66 -10.91 -0.32
N SER A 239 21.43 -11.34 -0.14
CA SER A 239 20.91 -12.66 -0.53
C SER A 239 20.14 -12.64 -1.87
N GLY A 240 19.95 -11.48 -2.46
CA GLY A 240 19.21 -11.26 -3.71
C GLY A 240 20.09 -11.23 -4.96
N SER A 241 19.47 -10.84 -6.09
CA SER A 241 20.13 -10.79 -7.41
C SER A 241 21.13 -9.65 -7.57
N TYR A 242 21.08 -8.63 -6.73
CA TYR A 242 22.03 -7.51 -6.71
C TYR A 242 22.68 -7.37 -5.35
N MET A 243 23.84 -6.73 -5.30
CA MET A 243 24.55 -6.36 -4.08
C MET A 243 25.02 -4.92 -4.16
N PHE A 244 25.22 -4.28 -3.01
CA PHE A 244 25.76 -2.92 -2.95
C PHE A 244 27.24 -2.90 -3.37
N GLU A 245 27.56 -2.04 -4.34
CA GLU A 245 28.92 -1.63 -4.68
C GLU A 245 29.33 -0.47 -3.78
N SER A 246 28.41 0.48 -3.53
CA SER A 246 28.61 1.61 -2.63
C SER A 246 27.29 2.19 -2.14
N TYR A 247 27.34 2.83 -0.96
CA TYR A 247 26.28 3.66 -0.44
C TYR A 247 26.87 4.92 0.20
N GLU A 248 26.48 6.08 -0.31
CA GLU A 248 26.78 7.40 0.24
C GLU A 248 25.45 8.02 0.70
N GLN A 249 25.29 8.14 2.01
CA GLN A 249 24.07 8.70 2.60
C GLN A 249 23.73 10.06 1.98
N ASP A 250 22.44 10.30 1.74
CA ASP A 250 21.92 11.55 1.15
C ASP A 250 22.39 11.86 -0.29
N LYS A 251 23.15 10.98 -0.91
CA LYS A 251 23.70 11.20 -2.25
C LYS A 251 23.30 10.09 -3.22
N GLN A 252 23.79 8.88 -3.01
CA GLN A 252 23.50 7.78 -3.91
C GLN A 252 23.74 6.40 -3.29
N ALA A 253 23.05 5.40 -3.87
CA ALA A 253 23.37 3.99 -3.71
C ALA A 253 23.67 3.38 -5.09
N VAL A 254 24.65 2.51 -5.15
CA VAL A 254 25.04 1.80 -6.38
C VAL A 254 25.00 0.31 -6.11
N LEU A 255 24.22 -0.41 -6.93
CA LEU A 255 24.13 -1.86 -6.87
C LEU A 255 24.67 -2.46 -8.17
N VAL A 256 25.34 -3.59 -8.03
CA VAL A 256 25.84 -4.42 -9.15
C VAL A 256 25.29 -5.84 -9.03
N ARG A 257 25.37 -6.62 -10.10
CA ARG A 257 24.95 -8.02 -10.06
C ARG A 257 25.68 -8.78 -8.96
N ASN A 258 24.93 -9.55 -8.17
CA ASN A 258 25.50 -10.49 -7.21
C ASN A 258 26.05 -11.71 -7.99
N PRO A 259 27.36 -11.98 -7.98
CA PRO A 259 27.96 -13.06 -8.74
C PRO A 259 27.61 -14.45 -8.19
N ASN A 260 27.16 -14.53 -6.93
CA ASN A 260 26.77 -15.75 -6.26
C ASN A 260 25.27 -16.06 -6.35
N TRP A 261 24.49 -15.16 -7.01
CA TRP A 261 23.06 -15.41 -7.26
C TRP A 261 22.87 -16.41 -8.40
N ASP A 262 21.99 -17.39 -8.16
CA ASP A 262 21.64 -18.42 -9.13
C ASP A 262 20.17 -18.31 -9.55
N ALA A 263 19.94 -18.09 -10.86
CA ALA A 263 18.61 -18.04 -11.45
C ALA A 263 17.83 -19.36 -11.29
N GLY A 264 18.51 -20.50 -11.15
CA GLY A 264 17.89 -21.82 -10.92
C GLY A 264 17.17 -21.92 -9.57
N ASN A 265 17.61 -21.10 -8.60
CA ASN A 265 17.03 -21.02 -7.25
C ASN A 265 16.10 -19.83 -7.05
N ASP A 266 15.88 -19.00 -8.09
CA ASP A 266 15.08 -17.78 -7.98
C ASP A 266 14.06 -17.66 -9.13
N PRO A 267 12.82 -18.11 -8.91
CA PRO A 267 11.78 -18.07 -9.94
C PRO A 267 11.22 -16.64 -10.20
N LEU A 268 11.59 -15.67 -9.38
CA LEU A 268 10.98 -14.33 -9.40
C LEU A 268 11.86 -13.27 -10.10
N ARG A 269 13.18 -13.37 -10.02
CA ARG A 269 14.12 -12.34 -10.46
C ARG A 269 14.85 -12.74 -11.74
N LYS A 270 15.04 -11.75 -12.64
CA LYS A 270 15.73 -11.96 -13.93
C LYS A 270 17.15 -11.38 -13.99
N GLN A 271 17.53 -10.49 -13.07
CA GLN A 271 18.83 -9.82 -13.02
C GLN A 271 19.21 -9.15 -14.39
N LEU A 272 18.33 -8.27 -14.89
CA LEU A 272 18.46 -7.73 -16.24
C LEU A 272 19.55 -6.63 -16.38
N PRO A 273 19.55 -5.49 -15.63
CA PRO A 273 20.60 -4.48 -15.72
C PRO A 273 21.94 -4.98 -15.17
N ASP A 274 23.04 -4.45 -15.68
CA ASP A 274 24.38 -4.72 -15.11
C ASP A 274 24.59 -3.96 -13.80
N LYS A 275 24.04 -2.75 -13.74
CA LYS A 275 24.21 -1.80 -12.63
C LYS A 275 22.89 -1.07 -12.37
N ILE A 276 22.63 -0.78 -11.12
CA ILE A 276 21.51 0.07 -10.66
C ILE A 276 22.11 1.22 -9.87
N VAL A 277 21.76 2.46 -10.24
CA VAL A 277 22.16 3.67 -9.54
C VAL A 277 20.93 4.35 -8.98
N VAL A 278 20.88 4.59 -7.69
CA VAL A 278 19.82 5.35 -7.02
C VAL A 278 20.39 6.69 -6.60
N LYS A 279 19.94 7.78 -7.20
CA LYS A 279 20.31 9.15 -6.81
C LYS A 279 19.28 9.66 -5.79
N LEU A 280 19.75 10.24 -4.70
CA LEU A 280 18.92 10.70 -3.57
C LEU A 280 18.79 12.23 -3.58
N LYS A 281 17.71 12.75 -2.96
CA LYS A 281 17.44 14.20 -2.82
C LYS A 281 17.39 14.96 -4.15
N VAL A 282 16.88 14.34 -5.20
CA VAL A 282 16.64 14.98 -6.49
C VAL A 282 15.26 15.65 -6.44
N ASN A 283 15.19 16.94 -6.81
CA ASN A 283 13.90 17.64 -6.85
C ASN A 283 12.91 16.95 -7.82
N GLN A 284 11.61 16.91 -7.49
CA GLN A 284 10.59 16.15 -8.25
C GLN A 284 10.47 16.65 -9.71
N GLU A 285 10.50 17.95 -9.97
CA GLU A 285 10.43 18.48 -11.33
C GLU A 285 11.66 18.09 -12.17
N THR A 286 12.82 17.93 -11.51
CA THR A 286 14.04 17.40 -12.15
C THR A 286 13.88 15.92 -12.46
N ILE A 287 13.32 15.13 -11.55
CA ILE A 287 13.02 13.71 -11.78
C ILE A 287 12.10 13.57 -13.00
N ASP A 288 11.01 14.33 -13.04
CA ASP A 288 10.05 14.29 -14.15
C ASP A 288 10.71 14.63 -15.49
N SER A 289 11.55 15.66 -15.51
CA SER A 289 12.29 16.08 -16.70
C SER A 289 13.27 14.99 -17.17
N ASN A 290 14.01 14.38 -16.22
CA ASN A 290 14.95 13.30 -16.50
C ASN A 290 14.26 12.03 -17.01
N LEU A 291 13.11 11.68 -16.45
CA LEU A 291 12.29 10.54 -16.91
C LEU A 291 11.82 10.75 -18.35
N LYS A 292 11.30 11.93 -18.70
CA LYS A 292 10.87 12.28 -20.05
C LYS A 292 12.04 12.27 -21.05
N ALA A 293 13.18 12.78 -20.66
CA ALA A 293 14.42 12.77 -21.48
C ALA A 293 15.08 11.37 -21.55
N GLY A 294 14.71 10.45 -20.64
CA GLY A 294 15.33 9.14 -20.51
C GLY A 294 16.74 9.19 -19.91
N ASN A 295 17.06 10.22 -19.14
CA ASN A 295 18.28 10.36 -18.35
C ASN A 295 18.19 9.60 -17.02
N SER A 296 16.98 9.44 -16.51
CA SER A 296 16.61 8.50 -15.45
C SER A 296 15.47 7.61 -15.92
N HIS A 297 15.16 6.58 -15.15
CA HIS A 297 14.30 5.51 -15.60
C HIS A 297 13.08 5.28 -14.67
N ILE A 298 13.24 5.50 -13.36
CA ILE A 298 12.21 5.30 -12.34
C ILE A 298 12.30 6.38 -11.26
N ASP A 299 11.16 6.97 -10.89
CA ASP A 299 10.97 7.64 -9.61
C ASP A 299 10.76 6.54 -8.54
N ILE A 300 11.79 6.30 -7.71
CA ILE A 300 11.76 5.21 -6.74
C ILE A 300 10.82 5.48 -5.57
N VAL A 301 10.57 6.75 -5.20
CA VAL A 301 9.67 7.09 -4.08
C VAL A 301 8.22 6.80 -4.45
N GLY A 302 7.88 6.97 -5.74
CA GLY A 302 6.56 6.65 -6.25
C GLY A 302 5.46 7.58 -5.75
N ASN A 303 5.79 8.84 -5.44
CA ASN A 303 4.80 9.86 -5.05
C ASN A 303 4.03 10.42 -6.27
N GLY A 304 4.44 10.04 -7.47
CA GLY A 304 3.91 10.51 -8.74
C GLY A 304 4.54 11.84 -9.19
N VAL A 305 4.23 12.20 -10.42
CA VAL A 305 4.78 13.42 -11.04
C VAL A 305 4.30 14.70 -10.35
N ALA A 306 5.10 15.77 -10.46
CA ALA A 306 4.76 17.10 -9.96
C ALA A 306 3.50 17.64 -10.65
N GLN A 307 2.78 18.55 -9.98
CA GLN A 307 1.49 19.05 -10.45
C GLN A 307 1.53 19.69 -11.85
N GLN A 308 2.60 20.41 -12.17
CA GLN A 308 2.79 20.98 -13.50
C GLN A 308 2.95 19.89 -14.56
N THR A 309 3.79 18.90 -14.30
CA THR A 309 4.00 17.75 -15.19
C THR A 309 2.71 16.94 -15.34
N GLN A 310 1.95 16.76 -14.25
CA GLN A 310 0.63 16.11 -14.30
C GLN A 310 -0.29 16.81 -15.30
N SER A 311 -0.40 18.14 -15.23
CA SER A 311 -1.25 18.93 -16.13
C SER A 311 -0.81 18.79 -17.59
N GLU A 312 0.49 18.82 -17.86
CA GLU A 312 1.09 18.62 -19.19
C GLU A 312 0.74 17.21 -19.75
N LEU A 313 1.01 16.16 -18.97
CA LEU A 313 0.81 14.77 -19.39
C LEU A 313 -0.67 14.45 -19.67
N LEU A 314 -1.57 14.96 -18.85
CA LEU A 314 -3.01 14.78 -19.04
C LEU A 314 -3.51 15.52 -20.27
N SER A 315 -3.04 16.75 -20.51
CA SER A 315 -3.42 17.56 -21.68
C SER A 315 -2.93 16.95 -22.98
N SER A 316 -1.70 16.43 -22.98
CA SER A 316 -1.09 15.76 -24.14
C SER A 316 -1.57 14.32 -24.33
N LYS A 317 -2.24 13.72 -23.34
CA LYS A 317 -2.62 12.29 -23.32
C LYS A 317 -1.40 11.39 -23.55
N ASP A 318 -0.27 11.68 -22.85
CA ASP A 318 0.97 10.95 -23.05
C ASP A 318 0.78 9.45 -22.77
N PRO A 319 1.13 8.57 -23.72
CA PRO A 319 0.93 7.13 -23.59
C PRO A 319 1.82 6.47 -22.53
N ASN A 320 2.83 7.17 -22.02
CA ASN A 320 3.71 6.68 -20.98
C ASN A 320 3.23 7.02 -19.56
N THR A 321 1.97 7.43 -19.40
CA THR A 321 1.35 7.69 -18.09
C THR A 321 0.65 6.46 -17.56
N ASP A 322 0.82 6.21 -16.25
CA ASP A 322 0.12 5.17 -15.53
C ASP A 322 -0.51 5.77 -14.25
N ASN A 323 -1.84 5.83 -14.22
CA ASN A 323 -2.59 6.34 -13.07
C ASN A 323 -3.08 5.17 -12.22
N ALA A 324 -2.23 4.73 -11.30
CA ALA A 324 -2.44 3.54 -10.49
C ALA A 324 -3.27 3.82 -9.24
N GLN A 325 -4.02 2.81 -8.78
CA GLN A 325 -4.58 2.78 -7.42
C GLN A 325 -3.43 2.65 -6.42
N GLY A 326 -3.52 3.40 -5.30
CA GLY A 326 -2.44 3.43 -4.31
C GLY A 326 -2.75 2.66 -3.03
N GLY A 327 -3.76 1.79 -3.00
CA GLY A 327 -4.11 0.98 -1.83
C GLY A 327 -4.47 1.79 -0.58
N ARG A 328 -4.87 3.06 -0.74
CA ARG A 328 -5.11 3.99 0.37
C ARG A 328 -6.47 4.64 0.30
N LEU A 329 -7.05 4.86 1.48
CA LEU A 329 -8.21 5.71 1.67
C LEU A 329 -7.79 7.06 2.23
N VAL A 330 -8.25 8.14 1.62
CA VAL A 330 -8.28 9.49 2.22
C VAL A 330 -9.65 9.66 2.84
N TYR A 331 -9.71 9.98 4.13
CA TYR A 331 -10.95 10.03 4.88
C TYR A 331 -10.91 11.06 6.00
N MET A 332 -12.09 11.35 6.55
CA MET A 332 -12.25 12.10 7.79
C MET A 332 -12.77 11.15 8.86
N ALA A 333 -12.04 11.00 9.96
CA ALA A 333 -12.52 10.30 11.16
C ALA A 333 -13.40 11.22 12.00
N ILE A 334 -14.47 10.66 12.57
CA ILE A 334 -15.39 11.32 13.50
C ILE A 334 -15.15 10.73 14.89
N ASN A 335 -14.70 11.55 15.84
CA ASN A 335 -14.35 11.11 17.19
C ASN A 335 -15.60 10.86 18.03
N THR A 336 -15.87 9.60 18.34
CA THR A 336 -17.05 9.17 19.13
C THR A 336 -17.04 9.63 20.59
N LYS A 337 -15.92 10.12 21.10
CA LYS A 337 -15.75 10.59 22.49
C LYS A 337 -15.96 12.09 22.63
N VAL A 338 -16.18 12.81 21.53
CA VAL A 338 -16.42 14.27 21.52
C VAL A 338 -17.87 14.54 21.17
N ALA A 339 -18.63 15.12 22.12
CA ALA A 339 -20.03 15.48 21.86
C ALA A 339 -20.14 16.54 20.75
N PRO A 340 -21.19 16.45 19.89
CA PRO A 340 -22.31 15.53 19.95
C PRO A 340 -22.10 14.23 19.14
N PHE A 341 -20.88 13.88 18.77
CA PHE A 341 -20.56 12.71 17.96
C PHE A 341 -20.62 11.37 18.73
N ASP A 342 -20.88 11.40 20.03
CA ASP A 342 -21.35 10.23 20.79
C ASP A 342 -22.66 9.66 20.23
N LYS A 343 -23.49 10.48 19.56
CA LYS A 343 -24.75 10.10 18.92
C LYS A 343 -24.54 9.76 17.44
N VAL A 344 -24.98 8.57 17.04
CA VAL A 344 -24.80 8.09 15.66
C VAL A 344 -25.53 8.96 14.63
N GLU A 345 -26.70 9.50 14.97
CA GLU A 345 -27.47 10.40 14.08
C GLU A 345 -26.69 11.67 13.75
N CYS A 346 -25.93 12.25 14.72
CA CYS A 346 -25.08 13.38 14.47
C CYS A 346 -23.93 13.02 13.53
N ARG A 347 -23.35 11.81 13.66
CA ARG A 347 -22.32 11.33 12.73
C ARG A 347 -22.89 11.09 11.34
N LYS A 348 -24.09 10.47 11.23
CA LYS A 348 -24.80 10.29 9.96
C LYS A 348 -25.13 11.64 9.28
N ALA A 349 -25.47 12.66 10.05
CA ALA A 349 -25.69 14.00 9.52
C ALA A 349 -24.45 14.54 8.81
N VAL A 350 -23.27 14.34 9.38
CA VAL A 350 -21.99 14.71 8.74
C VAL A 350 -21.75 13.91 7.46
N GLN A 351 -22.04 12.61 7.44
CA GLN A 351 -21.90 11.78 6.23
C GLN A 351 -22.70 12.37 5.05
N TYR A 352 -23.96 12.75 5.30
CA TYR A 352 -24.83 13.33 4.27
C TYR A 352 -24.49 14.78 3.92
N ALA A 353 -23.87 15.54 4.82
CA ALA A 353 -23.55 16.94 4.58
C ALA A 353 -22.35 17.15 3.65
N VAL A 354 -21.39 16.21 3.61
CA VAL A 354 -20.12 16.39 2.91
C VAL A 354 -20.29 16.29 1.39
N ASP A 355 -19.91 17.36 0.68
CA ASP A 355 -19.75 17.38 -0.78
C ASP A 355 -18.40 16.72 -1.15
N LYS A 356 -18.43 15.41 -1.43
CA LYS A 356 -17.23 14.63 -1.76
C LYS A 356 -16.59 15.05 -3.08
N VAL A 357 -17.35 15.63 -4.02
CA VAL A 357 -16.81 16.12 -5.30
C VAL A 357 -15.96 17.37 -5.07
N SER A 358 -16.43 18.30 -4.24
CA SER A 358 -15.65 19.49 -3.86
C SER A 358 -14.37 19.08 -3.10
N VAL A 359 -14.46 18.08 -2.21
CA VAL A 359 -13.30 17.54 -1.49
C VAL A 359 -12.31 16.86 -2.45
N GLN A 360 -12.79 16.05 -3.41
CA GLN A 360 -11.95 15.43 -4.45
C GLN A 360 -11.23 16.51 -5.28
N THR A 361 -11.93 17.57 -5.65
CA THR A 361 -11.35 18.70 -6.41
C THR A 361 -10.23 19.37 -5.61
N ALA A 362 -10.45 19.63 -4.32
CA ALA A 362 -9.46 20.20 -3.40
C ALA A 362 -8.25 19.30 -3.22
N PHE A 363 -8.43 17.97 -3.27
CA PHE A 363 -7.33 17.00 -3.20
C PHE A 363 -6.46 16.97 -4.47
N GLY A 364 -6.93 17.50 -5.59
CA GLY A 364 -6.24 17.51 -6.89
C GLY A 364 -7.01 16.79 -8.00
N GLY A 365 -8.31 16.58 -7.80
CA GLY A 365 -9.25 16.06 -8.80
C GLY A 365 -9.19 14.55 -9.02
N PRO A 366 -9.90 14.05 -10.06
CA PRO A 366 -10.06 12.61 -10.32
C PRO A 366 -8.76 11.83 -10.59
N VAL A 367 -7.69 12.52 -10.97
CA VAL A 367 -6.37 11.91 -11.21
C VAL A 367 -5.66 11.58 -9.89
N ARG A 368 -5.95 12.32 -8.82
CA ARG A 368 -5.39 12.10 -7.47
C ARG A 368 -6.25 11.17 -6.62
N GLY A 369 -7.51 11.00 -6.95
CA GLY A 369 -8.38 10.08 -6.22
C GLY A 369 -9.76 9.92 -6.85
N ALA A 370 -10.34 8.74 -6.74
CA ALA A 370 -11.74 8.47 -7.05
C ALA A 370 -12.60 8.73 -5.81
N VAL A 371 -13.82 9.27 -5.98
CA VAL A 371 -14.75 9.43 -4.84
C VAL A 371 -14.98 8.10 -4.16
N ALA A 372 -14.84 8.06 -2.83
CA ALA A 372 -14.96 6.85 -2.04
C ALA A 372 -16.32 6.71 -1.38
N SER A 373 -16.81 5.48 -1.27
CA SER A 373 -18.07 5.13 -0.61
C SER A 373 -17.91 4.14 0.55
N THR A 374 -16.78 3.43 0.61
CA THR A 374 -16.47 2.37 1.59
C THR A 374 -15.14 2.64 2.29
N VAL A 375 -14.88 1.96 3.40
CA VAL A 375 -13.60 2.09 4.13
C VAL A 375 -12.48 1.32 3.42
N LEU A 376 -12.75 0.11 2.95
CA LEU A 376 -11.77 -0.64 2.17
C LEU A 376 -11.60 -0.04 0.77
N PRO A 377 -10.36 0.29 0.33
CA PRO A 377 -10.07 0.68 -1.05
C PRO A 377 -10.38 -0.44 -2.05
N THR A 378 -10.64 -0.06 -3.30
CA THR A 378 -11.08 -0.96 -4.38
C THR A 378 -10.05 -2.03 -4.77
N ASP A 379 -8.78 -1.82 -4.46
CA ASP A 379 -7.67 -2.72 -4.74
C ASP A 379 -7.24 -3.56 -3.52
N ILE A 380 -7.94 -3.44 -2.40
CA ILE A 380 -7.71 -4.28 -1.21
C ILE A 380 -8.68 -5.48 -1.23
N PRO A 381 -8.17 -6.72 -1.10
CA PRO A 381 -9.00 -7.92 -1.00
C PRO A 381 -10.03 -7.82 0.13
N GLY A 382 -11.28 -8.15 -0.19
CA GLY A 382 -12.42 -7.96 0.71
C GLY A 382 -13.22 -6.68 0.45
N HIS A 383 -12.78 -5.80 -0.45
CA HIS A 383 -13.60 -4.67 -0.89
C HIS A 383 -14.90 -5.16 -1.55
N VAL A 384 -16.00 -4.50 -1.21
CA VAL A 384 -17.31 -4.69 -1.81
C VAL A 384 -17.88 -3.33 -2.19
N ASP A 385 -18.38 -3.19 -3.40
CA ASP A 385 -19.03 -1.97 -3.85
C ASP A 385 -20.38 -1.78 -3.14
N PHE A 386 -20.48 -0.75 -2.30
CA PHE A 386 -21.72 -0.28 -1.71
C PHE A 386 -21.62 1.20 -1.35
N ASP A 387 -22.73 1.86 -1.12
CA ASP A 387 -22.79 3.26 -0.69
C ASP A 387 -23.94 3.44 0.31
N THR A 388 -23.61 3.38 1.60
CA THR A 388 -24.55 3.57 2.72
C THR A 388 -25.07 5.01 2.78
N TYR A 389 -24.29 5.98 2.36
CA TYR A 389 -24.60 7.42 2.45
C TYR A 389 -24.67 8.07 1.07
N LYS A 390 -25.34 7.38 0.14
CA LYS A 390 -25.50 7.87 -1.22
C LYS A 390 -26.21 9.24 -1.25
N THR A 391 -25.58 10.17 -1.95
CA THR A 391 -26.12 11.52 -2.16
C THR A 391 -26.17 11.85 -3.65
N PRO A 392 -27.04 12.80 -4.08
CA PRO A 392 -27.08 13.22 -5.49
C PRO A 392 -25.70 13.67 -5.98
N GLU A 393 -25.20 13.03 -7.03
CA GLU A 393 -23.90 13.33 -7.65
C GLU A 393 -22.71 13.39 -6.66
N ASN A 394 -22.81 12.76 -5.49
CA ASN A 394 -21.83 12.84 -4.38
C ASN A 394 -21.59 14.27 -3.85
N LYS A 395 -22.54 15.17 -4.00
CA LYS A 395 -22.44 16.59 -3.58
C LYS A 395 -23.07 16.91 -2.22
N GLY A 396 -23.41 15.87 -1.46
CA GLY A 396 -24.11 16.00 -0.19
C GLY A 396 -25.64 16.07 -0.36
N ASP A 397 -26.34 15.90 0.78
CA ASP A 397 -27.79 16.05 0.92
C ASP A 397 -28.08 16.88 2.18
N GLU A 398 -28.23 18.20 1.99
CA GLU A 398 -28.48 19.14 3.08
C GLU A 398 -29.79 18.87 3.81
N ALA A 399 -30.83 18.43 3.09
CA ALA A 399 -32.15 18.16 3.68
C ALA A 399 -32.08 16.95 4.62
N LYS A 400 -31.47 15.86 4.16
CA LYS A 400 -31.27 14.64 4.97
C LYS A 400 -30.35 14.90 6.15
N SER A 401 -29.31 15.69 5.97
CA SER A 401 -28.41 16.10 7.06
C SER A 401 -29.16 16.87 8.15
N LYS A 402 -29.98 17.87 7.80
CA LYS A 402 -30.77 18.67 8.75
C LYS A 402 -31.83 17.84 9.50
N GLU A 403 -32.46 16.87 8.83
CA GLU A 403 -33.36 15.89 9.47
C GLU A 403 -32.61 15.13 10.59
N LEU A 404 -31.43 14.60 10.28
CA LEU A 404 -30.60 13.86 11.23
C LEU A 404 -30.03 14.73 12.36
N LEU A 405 -29.68 15.99 12.07
CA LEU A 405 -29.31 16.95 13.11
C LEU A 405 -30.45 17.19 14.10
N THR A 406 -31.68 17.29 13.60
CA THR A 406 -32.88 17.40 14.46
C THR A 406 -33.06 16.13 15.30
N ALA A 407 -32.92 14.95 14.69
CA ALA A 407 -33.04 13.66 15.38
C ALA A 407 -31.99 13.47 16.49
N CYS A 408 -30.77 13.98 16.31
CA CYS A 408 -29.72 13.90 17.34
C CYS A 408 -29.78 15.06 18.37
N GLY A 409 -30.79 15.96 18.29
CA GLY A 409 -31.01 17.06 19.22
C GLY A 409 -30.15 18.31 18.92
N GLN A 410 -29.72 18.48 17.69
CA GLN A 410 -28.93 19.62 17.22
C GLN A 410 -29.60 20.35 16.01
N PRO A 411 -30.87 20.76 16.12
CA PRO A 411 -31.62 21.29 14.97
C PRO A 411 -31.02 22.56 14.37
N ASN A 412 -30.23 23.30 15.15
CA ASN A 412 -29.57 24.54 14.72
C ASN A 412 -28.08 24.33 14.37
N GLY A 413 -27.62 23.06 14.33
CA GLY A 413 -26.21 22.72 14.19
C GLY A 413 -25.42 22.84 15.50
N PHE A 414 -24.10 22.81 15.41
CA PHE A 414 -23.17 22.89 16.54
C PHE A 414 -21.78 23.34 16.07
N GLU A 415 -20.89 23.57 17.03
CA GLU A 415 -19.48 23.87 16.75
C GLU A 415 -18.60 22.65 16.96
N THR A 416 -17.59 22.46 16.13
CA THR A 416 -16.57 21.41 16.25
C THR A 416 -15.24 21.85 15.64
N THR A 417 -14.19 21.07 15.90
CA THR A 417 -12.86 21.29 15.32
C THR A 417 -12.52 20.13 14.38
N ILE A 418 -11.94 20.47 13.20
CA ILE A 418 -11.29 19.53 12.29
C ILE A 418 -9.79 19.76 12.32
N THR A 419 -9.01 18.66 12.36
CA THR A 419 -7.55 18.74 12.26
C THR A 419 -7.07 18.33 10.88
N ALA A 420 -6.00 18.97 10.39
CA ALA A 420 -5.31 18.66 9.15
C ALA A 420 -3.79 18.84 9.33
N ARG A 421 -2.99 18.15 8.51
CA ARG A 421 -1.53 18.30 8.48
C ARG A 421 -1.15 19.41 7.53
N ASN A 422 -0.37 20.38 8.01
CA ASN A 422 -0.02 21.60 7.26
C ASN A 422 1.08 21.38 6.20
N ASP A 423 1.79 20.26 6.27
CA ASP A 423 2.86 19.85 5.36
C ASP A 423 2.46 18.68 4.43
N ARG A 424 1.16 18.38 4.36
CA ARG A 424 0.59 17.39 3.43
C ARG A 424 -0.24 18.09 2.35
N ALA A 425 0.19 17.93 1.09
CA ALA A 425 -0.46 18.58 -0.04
C ALA A 425 -1.97 18.26 -0.11
N GLY A 426 -2.78 19.31 -0.21
CA GLY A 426 -4.24 19.25 -0.37
C GLY A 426 -5.03 18.90 0.89
N GLU A 427 -4.40 18.54 2.02
CA GLU A 427 -5.16 18.12 3.21
C GLU A 427 -5.89 19.29 3.88
N VAL A 428 -5.27 20.47 3.94
CA VAL A 428 -5.90 21.70 4.45
C VAL A 428 -7.00 22.19 3.49
N ASP A 429 -6.79 22.05 2.19
CA ASP A 429 -7.79 22.41 1.18
C ASP A 429 -9.03 21.53 1.26
N MET A 430 -8.83 20.21 1.48
CA MET A 430 -9.93 19.27 1.74
C MET A 430 -10.69 19.64 3.02
N ALA A 431 -9.98 19.94 4.11
CA ALA A 431 -10.62 20.40 5.36
C ALA A 431 -11.44 21.68 5.16
N THR A 432 -10.99 22.60 4.31
CA THR A 432 -11.71 23.82 3.94
C THR A 432 -12.97 23.50 3.13
N ALA A 433 -12.90 22.56 2.18
CA ALA A 433 -14.09 22.12 1.43
C ALA A 433 -15.12 21.44 2.33
N ILE A 434 -14.67 20.63 3.31
CA ILE A 434 -15.53 20.02 4.33
C ILE A 434 -16.18 21.10 5.21
N GLN A 435 -15.40 22.06 5.70
CA GLN A 435 -15.91 23.20 6.47
C GLN A 435 -17.04 23.93 5.72
N ALA A 436 -16.84 24.21 4.43
CA ALA A 436 -17.83 24.86 3.58
C ALA A 436 -19.12 24.02 3.43
N SER A 437 -18.98 22.70 3.28
CA SER A 437 -20.11 21.76 3.21
C SER A 437 -20.91 21.73 4.52
N LEU A 438 -20.23 21.57 5.65
CA LEU A 438 -20.85 21.48 6.98
C LEU A 438 -21.54 22.79 7.41
N LYS A 439 -21.02 23.94 6.99
CA LYS A 439 -21.62 25.25 7.24
C LYS A 439 -23.04 25.37 6.67
N LYS A 440 -23.34 24.74 5.52
CA LYS A 440 -24.66 24.80 4.86
C LYS A 440 -25.77 24.16 5.72
N VAL A 441 -25.39 23.26 6.62
CA VAL A 441 -26.33 22.57 7.53
C VAL A 441 -26.26 23.10 8.96
N GLY A 442 -25.53 24.21 9.22
CA GLY A 442 -25.42 24.82 10.53
C GLY A 442 -24.27 24.34 11.41
N ILE A 443 -23.43 23.43 10.90
CA ILE A 443 -22.26 22.95 11.65
C ILE A 443 -21.09 23.92 11.39
N THR A 444 -20.65 24.61 12.45
CA THR A 444 -19.49 25.51 12.41
C THR A 444 -18.22 24.73 12.72
N VAL A 445 -17.26 24.72 11.78
CA VAL A 445 -16.02 23.96 11.91
C VAL A 445 -14.83 24.90 12.03
N LYS A 446 -14.00 24.71 13.06
CA LYS A 446 -12.70 25.37 13.21
C LYS A 446 -11.61 24.44 12.68
N ILE A 447 -10.79 24.92 11.74
CA ILE A 447 -9.65 24.17 11.22
C ILE A 447 -8.43 24.42 12.12
N GLN A 448 -7.83 23.33 12.63
CA GLN A 448 -6.56 23.36 13.34
C GLN A 448 -5.53 22.54 12.55
N GLN A 449 -4.33 23.09 12.41
CA GLN A 449 -3.28 22.52 11.60
C GLN A 449 -2.11 22.09 12.47
N TYR A 450 -1.56 20.90 12.18
CA TYR A 450 -0.43 20.34 12.90
C TYR A 450 0.62 19.73 11.94
N PRO A 451 1.92 19.73 12.33
CA PRO A 451 2.96 19.09 11.52
C PRO A 451 2.73 17.57 11.41
N ALA A 452 2.95 16.97 10.22
CA ALA A 452 2.75 15.54 9.99
C ALA A 452 3.60 14.66 10.92
N GLY A 453 4.86 15.04 11.16
CA GLY A 453 5.76 14.28 12.03
C GLY A 453 5.34 14.19 13.50
N LYS A 454 4.39 15.03 13.94
CA LYS A 454 3.87 15.05 15.30
C LYS A 454 2.36 14.76 15.40
N TYR A 455 1.72 14.58 14.25
CA TYR A 455 0.27 14.47 14.18
C TYR A 455 -0.28 13.33 15.03
N PHE A 456 0.36 12.18 15.00
CA PHE A 456 -0.04 10.99 15.74
C PHE A 456 0.58 10.90 17.15
N SER A 457 1.80 11.39 17.35
CA SER A 457 2.47 11.30 18.65
C SER A 457 1.97 12.32 19.66
N ASP A 458 1.63 13.54 19.20
CA ASP A 458 1.41 14.67 20.09
C ASP A 458 -0.03 15.25 19.99
N TYR A 459 -0.76 15.01 18.88
CA TYR A 459 -2.03 15.67 18.59
C TYR A 459 -3.17 14.69 18.28
N ALA A 460 -3.54 14.49 17.02
CA ALA A 460 -4.70 13.68 16.62
C ALA A 460 -4.64 12.21 17.07
N GLY A 461 -3.44 11.65 17.15
CA GLY A 461 -3.23 10.28 17.66
C GLY A 461 -3.12 10.18 19.17
N VAL A 462 -3.46 11.23 19.93
CA VAL A 462 -3.50 11.24 21.40
C VAL A 462 -4.95 11.43 21.86
N PRO A 463 -5.68 10.36 22.24
CA PRO A 463 -7.09 10.43 22.62
C PRO A 463 -7.40 11.53 23.63
N LYS A 464 -6.63 11.59 24.71
CA LYS A 464 -6.82 12.64 25.72
C LYS A 464 -6.67 14.06 25.17
N PHE A 465 -5.72 14.30 24.27
CA PHE A 465 -5.56 15.61 23.63
C PHE A 465 -6.78 15.97 22.77
N THR A 466 -7.29 15.02 21.99
CA THR A 466 -8.46 15.28 21.12
C THR A 466 -9.74 15.54 21.92
N GLU A 467 -9.93 14.84 23.04
CA GLU A 467 -11.06 15.03 23.95
C GLU A 467 -10.96 16.39 24.69
N ASP A 468 -9.82 16.70 25.30
CA ASP A 468 -9.59 17.96 26.03
C ASP A 468 -9.76 19.19 25.13
N ASN A 469 -9.35 19.10 23.85
CA ASN A 469 -9.45 20.18 22.87
C ASN A 469 -10.72 20.12 22.01
N LYS A 470 -11.67 19.23 22.31
CA LYS A 470 -12.95 19.04 21.59
C LYS A 470 -12.75 18.87 20.07
N ILE A 471 -11.76 18.07 19.68
CA ILE A 471 -11.47 17.74 18.29
C ILE A 471 -12.41 16.62 17.86
N GLY A 472 -13.46 16.99 17.14
CA GLY A 472 -14.49 16.05 16.70
C GLY A 472 -14.20 15.40 15.35
N LEU A 473 -13.41 16.05 14.50
CA LEU A 473 -13.13 15.63 13.12
C LEU A 473 -11.62 15.64 12.85
N MET A 474 -11.12 14.61 12.17
CA MET A 474 -9.69 14.48 11.91
C MET A 474 -9.43 13.96 10.51
N MET A 475 -8.64 14.70 9.72
CA MET A 475 -8.19 14.25 8.40
C MET A 475 -7.18 13.13 8.54
N MET A 476 -7.32 12.11 7.71
CA MET A 476 -6.48 10.92 7.71
C MET A 476 -6.27 10.38 6.29
N GLN A 477 -5.10 9.80 6.07
CA GLN A 477 -4.83 8.91 4.94
C GLN A 477 -4.28 7.61 5.49
N TRP A 478 -4.86 6.49 5.09
CA TRP A 478 -4.44 5.18 5.55
C TRP A 478 -4.26 4.21 4.37
N GLY A 479 -3.19 3.46 4.39
CA GLY A 479 -2.94 2.33 3.49
C GLY A 479 -2.75 1.06 4.31
N ALA A 480 -3.05 -0.08 3.74
CA ALA A 480 -2.86 -1.35 4.41
C ALA A 480 -1.38 -1.62 4.72
N ASP A 481 -1.09 -2.15 5.89
CA ASP A 481 0.26 -2.59 6.27
C ASP A 481 0.70 -3.83 5.46
N TRP A 482 -0.26 -4.62 5.03
CA TRP A 482 -0.15 -5.63 3.98
C TRP A 482 -1.50 -5.71 3.25
N PRO A 483 -1.53 -6.12 1.96
CA PRO A 483 -2.70 -5.96 1.11
C PRO A 483 -3.81 -6.98 1.40
N THR A 484 -4.42 -6.89 2.60
CA THR A 484 -5.61 -7.64 3.01
C THR A 484 -6.59 -6.73 3.75
N GLY A 485 -7.84 -7.16 3.85
CA GLY A 485 -8.84 -6.44 4.65
C GLY A 485 -8.44 -6.32 6.12
N PHE A 486 -7.78 -7.33 6.71
CA PHE A 486 -7.27 -7.24 8.09
C PHE A 486 -6.13 -6.23 8.20
N GLY A 487 -5.14 -6.29 7.29
CA GLY A 487 -4.01 -5.36 7.26
C GLY A 487 -4.44 -3.90 7.10
N PHE A 488 -5.65 -3.66 6.59
CA PHE A 488 -6.25 -2.33 6.51
C PHE A 488 -7.10 -1.99 7.74
N LEU A 489 -8.11 -2.81 8.06
CA LEU A 489 -9.16 -2.47 9.03
C LEU A 489 -8.68 -2.49 10.49
N GLN A 490 -7.81 -3.44 10.85
CA GLN A 490 -7.38 -3.65 12.22
C GLN A 490 -6.87 -2.35 12.87
N GLN A 491 -6.06 -1.59 12.17
CA GLN A 491 -5.45 -0.36 12.70
C GLN A 491 -6.43 0.82 12.80
N VAL A 492 -7.48 0.85 11.99
CA VAL A 492 -8.36 2.03 11.92
C VAL A 492 -9.70 1.86 12.62
N VAL A 493 -10.12 0.61 12.93
CA VAL A 493 -11.44 0.36 13.54
C VAL A 493 -11.43 -0.60 14.74
N HIS A 494 -10.33 -1.37 14.99
CA HIS A 494 -10.28 -2.26 16.15
C HIS A 494 -10.03 -1.50 17.45
N GLY A 495 -10.73 -1.88 18.52
CA GLY A 495 -10.58 -1.23 19.84
C GLY A 495 -9.15 -1.32 20.40
N ASP A 496 -8.43 -2.42 20.16
CA ASP A 496 -7.04 -2.60 20.62
C ASP A 496 -6.02 -1.69 19.92
N ALA A 497 -6.38 -1.08 18.78
CA ALA A 497 -5.56 -0.07 18.13
C ALA A 497 -5.60 1.30 18.84
N ILE A 498 -6.51 1.48 19.82
CA ILE A 498 -6.64 2.72 20.60
C ILE A 498 -5.51 2.78 21.62
N GLY A 499 -4.41 3.43 21.26
CA GLY A 499 -3.28 3.67 22.13
C GLY A 499 -3.36 4.99 22.88
N LYS A 500 -2.53 5.17 23.90
CA LYS A 500 -2.41 6.46 24.61
C LYS A 500 -1.81 7.55 23.72
N THR A 501 -0.96 7.18 22.78
CA THR A 501 -0.28 8.01 21.80
C THR A 501 -0.02 7.16 20.55
N GLY A 502 0.11 7.79 19.39
CA GLY A 502 0.29 7.07 18.13
C GLY A 502 -0.96 6.31 17.67
N ASN A 503 -2.13 6.62 18.22
CA ASN A 503 -3.39 5.98 17.88
C ASN A 503 -3.76 6.26 16.41
N THR A 504 -4.06 5.22 15.66
CA THR A 504 -4.53 5.28 14.27
C THR A 504 -6.03 5.08 14.12
N ASN A 505 -6.70 4.49 15.13
CA ASN A 505 -8.15 4.48 15.24
C ASN A 505 -8.63 5.84 15.78
N LEU A 506 -8.53 6.88 14.95
CA LEU A 506 -8.81 8.27 15.33
C LEU A 506 -10.27 8.48 15.76
N SER A 507 -11.19 7.65 15.27
CA SER A 507 -12.60 7.69 15.68
C SER A 507 -12.83 7.20 17.12
N GLN A 508 -11.86 6.53 17.71
CA GLN A 508 -11.97 5.82 18.97
C GLN A 508 -13.14 4.82 18.99
N LEU A 509 -13.44 4.23 17.81
CA LEU A 509 -14.43 3.16 17.71
C LEU A 509 -13.97 1.93 18.51
N ASN A 510 -14.80 1.47 19.42
CA ASN A 510 -14.57 0.23 20.14
C ASN A 510 -15.90 -0.57 20.19
N ASN A 511 -16.29 -1.08 19.02
CA ASN A 511 -17.50 -1.88 18.89
C ASN A 511 -17.17 -3.37 19.14
N PRO A 512 -17.74 -4.02 20.17
CA PRO A 512 -17.43 -5.41 20.51
C PRO A 512 -17.71 -6.41 19.38
N GLU A 513 -18.74 -6.16 18.57
CA GLU A 513 -19.10 -7.05 17.46
C GLU A 513 -18.04 -6.94 16.33
N ILE A 514 -17.66 -5.74 15.94
CA ILE A 514 -16.60 -5.50 14.94
C ILE A 514 -15.27 -6.09 15.41
N ASN A 515 -14.88 -5.84 16.66
CA ASN A 515 -13.67 -6.40 17.25
C ASN A 515 -13.70 -7.93 17.21
N LYS A 516 -14.84 -8.54 17.59
CA LYS A 516 -15.00 -9.99 17.57
C LYS A 516 -14.91 -10.54 16.14
N MET A 517 -15.56 -9.91 15.17
CA MET A 517 -15.49 -10.34 13.76
C MET A 517 -14.06 -10.32 13.23
N LEU A 518 -13.28 -9.28 13.53
CA LEU A 518 -11.86 -9.19 13.16
C LEU A 518 -11.04 -10.30 13.83
N ASN A 519 -11.21 -10.50 15.13
CA ASN A 519 -10.48 -11.49 15.92
C ASN A 519 -10.81 -12.95 15.51
N ASP A 520 -12.06 -13.25 15.23
CA ASP A 520 -12.48 -14.59 14.78
C ASP A 520 -11.96 -14.88 13.36
N ASN A 521 -12.00 -13.87 12.48
CA ASN A 521 -11.65 -14.05 11.08
C ASN A 521 -10.14 -14.22 10.84
N ILE A 522 -9.30 -13.74 11.76
CA ILE A 522 -7.83 -13.86 11.67
C ILE A 522 -7.35 -15.32 11.65
N ALA A 523 -8.11 -16.24 12.25
CA ALA A 523 -7.83 -17.67 12.27
C ALA A 523 -8.38 -18.43 11.06
N ASN A 524 -9.23 -17.81 10.26
CA ASN A 524 -9.86 -18.45 9.11
C ASN A 524 -8.85 -18.69 7.98
N THR A 525 -8.58 -19.94 7.65
CA THR A 525 -7.58 -20.31 6.63
C THR A 525 -8.10 -20.23 5.19
N ASP A 526 -9.43 -20.09 4.98
CA ASP A 526 -10.02 -19.92 3.66
C ASP A 526 -9.95 -18.42 3.25
N PRO A 527 -9.14 -18.04 2.24
CA PRO A 527 -9.00 -16.65 1.82
C PRO A 527 -10.32 -16.02 1.35
N ALA A 528 -11.14 -16.75 0.58
CA ALA A 528 -12.39 -16.21 0.04
C ALA A 528 -13.42 -15.97 1.17
N ALA A 529 -13.48 -16.86 2.14
CA ALA A 529 -14.33 -16.68 3.32
C ALA A 529 -13.83 -15.50 4.19
N ARG A 530 -12.49 -15.32 4.34
CA ARG A 530 -11.92 -14.16 5.04
C ARG A 530 -12.30 -12.85 4.36
N GLU A 531 -12.09 -12.76 3.05
CA GLU A 531 -12.39 -11.56 2.25
C GLU A 531 -13.86 -11.16 2.37
N LYS A 532 -14.77 -12.13 2.31
CA LYS A 532 -16.21 -11.88 2.51
C LYS A 532 -16.49 -11.23 3.87
N VAL A 533 -15.87 -11.74 4.95
CA VAL A 533 -16.06 -11.20 6.31
C VAL A 533 -15.52 -9.78 6.40
N TYR A 534 -14.40 -9.45 5.74
CA TYR A 534 -13.88 -8.06 5.71
C TYR A 534 -14.87 -7.10 5.02
N GLY A 535 -15.51 -7.51 3.95
CA GLY A 535 -16.59 -6.74 3.32
C GLY A 535 -17.80 -6.54 4.23
N ASP A 536 -18.17 -7.55 5.02
CA ASP A 536 -19.25 -7.44 6.00
C ASP A 536 -18.87 -6.53 7.18
N ILE A 537 -17.60 -6.54 7.60
CA ILE A 537 -17.07 -5.60 8.62
C ILE A 537 -17.10 -4.17 8.09
N ASP A 538 -16.67 -3.93 6.84
CA ASP A 538 -16.70 -2.60 6.23
C ASP A 538 -18.12 -2.00 6.27
N LYS A 539 -19.14 -2.77 5.90
CA LYS A 539 -20.56 -2.35 6.01
C LYS A 539 -20.93 -1.94 7.44
N LYS A 540 -20.56 -2.76 8.44
CA LYS A 540 -20.82 -2.44 9.85
C LYS A 540 -20.11 -1.18 10.31
N VAL A 541 -18.87 -0.95 9.87
CA VAL A 541 -18.14 0.29 10.17
C VAL A 541 -18.83 1.51 9.55
N MET A 542 -19.33 1.37 8.31
CA MET A 542 -20.10 2.43 7.68
C MET A 542 -21.43 2.69 8.40
N ASP A 543 -22.12 1.66 8.94
CA ASP A 543 -23.33 1.84 9.76
C ASP A 543 -23.08 2.63 11.05
N GLU A 544 -21.88 2.49 11.64
CA GLU A 544 -21.42 3.29 12.79
C GLU A 544 -21.14 4.76 12.44
N ALA A 545 -21.02 5.10 11.16
CA ALA A 545 -20.78 6.45 10.64
C ALA A 545 -19.52 7.16 11.20
N VAL A 546 -18.50 6.42 11.62
CA VAL A 546 -17.30 6.95 12.28
C VAL A 546 -16.19 7.36 11.30
N ILE A 547 -16.27 6.89 10.06
CA ILE A 547 -15.35 7.21 8.96
C ILE A 547 -16.18 7.81 7.82
N VAL A 548 -15.81 9.00 7.34
CA VAL A 548 -16.32 9.58 6.10
C VAL A 548 -15.32 9.27 5.00
N PRO A 549 -15.56 8.27 4.15
CA PRO A 549 -14.71 7.98 3.01
C PRO A 549 -14.77 9.17 2.02
N LEU A 550 -13.62 9.71 1.64
CA LEU A 550 -13.54 10.88 0.76
C LEU A 550 -13.05 10.49 -0.63
N THR A 551 -11.82 9.97 -0.71
CA THR A 551 -11.26 9.50 -1.99
C THR A 551 -10.43 8.24 -1.83
N TYR A 552 -10.54 7.30 -2.77
CA TYR A 552 -9.55 6.26 -2.99
C TYR A 552 -8.36 6.87 -3.70
N PHE A 553 -7.21 6.84 -3.05
CA PHE A 553 -5.99 7.50 -3.51
C PHE A 553 -5.50 6.90 -4.84
N LYS A 554 -5.12 7.78 -5.75
CA LYS A 554 -4.46 7.44 -7.02
C LYS A 554 -3.15 8.20 -7.15
N VAL A 555 -2.23 7.61 -7.89
CA VAL A 555 -0.95 8.22 -8.21
C VAL A 555 -0.69 8.16 -9.71
N LEU A 556 -0.30 9.31 -10.29
CA LEU A 556 0.09 9.39 -11.69
C LEU A 556 1.59 9.24 -11.82
N HIS A 557 2.03 8.12 -12.35
CA HIS A 557 3.43 7.86 -12.70
C HIS A 557 3.72 8.17 -14.15
N TYR A 558 4.97 8.56 -14.44
CA TYR A 558 5.49 8.60 -15.79
C TYR A 558 6.46 7.43 -16.00
N ARG A 559 6.15 6.61 -16.98
CA ARG A 559 6.96 5.46 -17.39
C ARG A 559 8.01 5.91 -18.39
N SER A 560 9.31 5.86 -18.03
CA SER A 560 10.36 6.15 -18.99
C SER A 560 10.21 5.27 -20.24
N PRO A 561 10.28 5.85 -21.47
CA PRO A 561 10.14 5.08 -22.70
C PRO A 561 11.27 4.06 -22.91
N LYS A 562 12.37 4.16 -22.13
CA LYS A 562 13.55 3.29 -22.21
C LYS A 562 13.46 2.01 -21.40
N ILE A 563 12.48 1.87 -20.48
CA ILE A 563 12.39 0.69 -19.62
C ILE A 563 11.62 -0.46 -20.27
N THR A 564 11.95 -1.66 -19.83
CA THR A 564 11.23 -2.91 -20.14
C THR A 564 10.63 -3.50 -18.88
N ASN A 565 9.64 -4.39 -19.05
CA ASN A 565 8.95 -5.10 -17.97
C ASN A 565 8.32 -4.17 -16.92
N ALA A 566 7.90 -2.98 -17.31
CA ALA A 566 7.21 -2.10 -16.37
C ALA A 566 5.82 -2.68 -16.04
N VAL A 567 5.53 -2.80 -14.76
CA VAL A 567 4.24 -3.22 -14.21
C VAL A 567 3.98 -2.45 -12.92
N SER A 568 2.79 -1.87 -12.79
CA SER A 568 2.35 -1.25 -11.54
C SER A 568 1.81 -2.34 -10.62
N ASN A 569 2.31 -2.39 -9.39
CA ASN A 569 1.96 -3.44 -8.44
C ASN A 569 1.16 -2.85 -7.26
N PRO A 570 -0.08 -3.29 -7.02
CA PRO A 570 -0.93 -2.76 -5.95
C PRO A 570 -0.38 -3.04 -4.55
N ALA A 571 0.32 -4.18 -4.32
CA ALA A 571 0.96 -4.46 -3.03
C ALA A 571 2.03 -3.43 -2.65
N TRP A 572 2.56 -2.70 -3.63
CA TRP A 572 3.51 -1.60 -3.45
C TRP A 572 2.86 -0.23 -3.66
N SER A 573 1.60 -0.09 -3.28
CA SER A 573 0.84 1.17 -3.40
C SER A 573 0.82 1.74 -4.82
N GLY A 574 0.75 0.89 -5.83
CA GLY A 574 0.70 1.27 -7.24
C GLY A 574 2.04 1.69 -7.84
N GLN A 575 3.15 1.61 -7.11
CA GLN A 575 4.50 1.79 -7.66
C GLN A 575 4.79 0.74 -8.74
N TYR A 576 5.77 1.02 -9.60
CA TYR A 576 6.29 -0.04 -10.46
C TYR A 576 6.94 -1.13 -9.62
N ASP A 577 6.77 -2.39 -10.02
CA ASP A 577 7.50 -3.51 -9.44
C ASP A 577 8.96 -3.47 -9.91
N TYR A 578 9.91 -3.43 -8.98
CA TYR A 578 11.32 -3.20 -9.33
C TYR A 578 12.08 -4.48 -9.68
N LEU A 579 11.51 -5.68 -9.41
CA LEU A 579 12.25 -6.94 -9.54
C LEU A 579 12.78 -7.21 -10.94
N ASN A 580 12.01 -6.88 -11.97
CA ASN A 580 12.30 -7.31 -13.33
C ASN A 580 12.42 -6.14 -14.33
N VAL A 581 12.55 -4.91 -13.85
CA VAL A 581 12.77 -3.76 -14.72
C VAL A 581 14.13 -3.88 -15.43
N GLY A 582 14.11 -3.71 -16.75
CA GLY A 582 15.31 -3.69 -17.59
C GLY A 582 15.30 -2.51 -18.54
N LEU A 583 16.23 -2.50 -19.48
CA LEU A 583 16.39 -1.45 -20.49
C LEU A 583 16.17 -2.01 -21.90
N LYS A 584 15.58 -1.16 -22.78
CA LYS A 584 15.39 -1.50 -24.21
C LYS A 584 16.70 -1.67 -24.96
#